data_66959841ff527d6ec333f8a75563315d
#
_entry.id   66959841ff527d6ec333f8a75563315d
#
_cell.length_a   1.000
_cell.length_b   1.000
_cell.length_c   1.000
_cell.angle_alpha   90.00
_cell.angle_beta   90.00
_cell.angle_gamma   90.00
#
_symmetry.space_group_name_H-M   'P 1'
#
loop_
_entity.id
_entity.type
_entity.pdbx_description
1 polymer ?
#
loop_
_entity_poly.entity_id
_entity_poly.type
_entity_poly.pdbx_seq_one_letter_code
_entity_poly.pdbx_strand_id
1 'polypeptide(L)'
;YGKTKVNQSNFIIKENSVTSHTGSLDYGYSNPGVFVKPLKWLPKNKYLKFFSEFNFNPLPNNFTFSTIMDREFAVTEYRFDDIDDQYKTFFNKHWLWNRNYNLSWSLAKSLKLNYFATNMAVIDEPEGFIKNDPNKLQVIKDNLRTLGRNKNFNQSLNVNYSLPFKHIPFLDWISADISYSA
;
A
#
# COMPACT_ATOMS: atom_id res chain seq x y z
N TYR A 1 2.45 17.34 -3.25
CA TYR A 1 3.56 17.68 -2.34
C TYR A 1 3.23 18.94 -1.56
N GLY A 2 3.38 18.91 -0.25
CA GLY A 2 3.18 20.03 0.66
C GLY A 2 4.40 20.23 1.56
N LYS A 3 4.74 21.47 1.87
CA LYS A 3 5.75 21.84 2.86
C LYS A 3 5.20 22.95 3.73
N THR A 4 5.26 22.75 5.04
CA THR A 4 4.87 23.75 6.04
C THR A 4 6.01 23.97 7.01
N LYS A 5 6.27 25.22 7.39
CA LYS A 5 7.22 25.57 8.43
C LYS A 5 6.54 26.51 9.44
N VAL A 6 6.60 26.15 10.72
CA VAL A 6 6.08 26.94 11.83
C VAL A 6 7.20 27.22 12.81
N ASN A 7 7.38 28.47 13.19
CA ASN A 7 8.36 28.90 14.20
C ASN A 7 7.63 29.53 15.36
N GLN A 8 7.98 29.16 16.58
CA GLN A 8 7.44 29.70 17.83
C GLN A 8 8.57 30.02 18.80
N SER A 9 8.39 31.03 19.62
CA SER A 9 9.33 31.42 20.66
C SER A 9 8.56 31.98 21.87
N ASN A 10 9.05 31.71 23.08
CA ASN A 10 8.47 32.21 24.32
C ASN A 10 9.59 32.43 25.38
N PHE A 11 9.21 32.69 26.65
CA PHE A 11 10.15 32.95 27.73
C PHE A 11 11.10 31.78 28.01
N ILE A 12 10.65 30.54 27.90
CA ILE A 12 11.40 29.30 28.17
C ILE A 12 12.03 28.76 26.88
N ILE A 13 11.33 28.83 25.78
CA ILE A 13 11.74 28.29 24.49
C ILE A 13 12.33 29.43 23.65
N LYS A 14 13.62 29.29 23.33
CA LYS A 14 14.33 30.22 22.44
C LYS A 14 13.80 30.13 21.02
N GLU A 15 13.72 28.91 20.53
CA GLU A 15 13.17 28.61 19.21
C GLU A 15 12.51 27.22 19.18
N ASN A 16 11.32 27.12 18.65
CA ASN A 16 10.69 25.85 18.27
C ASN A 16 10.35 25.95 16.79
N SER A 17 11.05 25.14 15.98
CA SER A 17 10.88 25.11 14.55
C SER A 17 10.38 23.74 14.13
N VAL A 18 9.17 23.69 13.57
CA VAL A 18 8.57 22.48 13.01
C VAL A 18 8.52 22.60 11.50
N THR A 19 9.09 21.64 10.81
CA THR A 19 9.04 21.55 9.36
C THR A 19 8.39 20.24 8.95
N SER A 20 7.28 20.33 8.24
CA SER A 20 6.52 19.17 7.75
C SER A 20 6.60 19.09 6.23
N HIS A 21 6.77 17.88 5.73
CA HIS A 21 6.78 17.55 4.31
C HIS A 21 5.81 16.40 4.07
N THR A 22 4.84 16.61 3.21
CA THR A 22 3.89 15.57 2.80
C THR A 22 4.00 15.35 1.30
N GLY A 23 4.09 14.09 0.89
CA GLY A 23 4.06 13.68 -0.51
C GLY A 23 3.08 12.54 -0.71
N SER A 24 2.28 12.58 -1.76
CA SER A 24 1.37 11.50 -2.14
C SER A 24 1.53 11.12 -3.60
N LEU A 25 1.27 9.84 -3.88
CA LEU A 25 1.18 9.30 -5.22
C LEU A 25 0.02 8.32 -5.26
N ASP A 26 -0.89 8.52 -6.21
CA ASP A 26 -2.02 7.65 -6.45
C ASP A 26 -1.93 7.12 -7.88
N TYR A 27 -2.05 5.80 -8.02
CA TYR A 27 -2.09 5.12 -9.30
C TYR A 27 -3.37 4.28 -9.38
N GLY A 28 -4.09 4.40 -10.48
CA GLY A 28 -5.30 3.65 -10.76
C GLY A 28 -5.26 3.01 -12.14
N TYR A 29 -5.54 1.72 -12.21
CA TYR A 29 -5.73 0.97 -13.42
C TYR A 29 -7.11 0.33 -13.41
N SER A 30 -7.87 0.48 -14.49
CA SER A 30 -9.19 -0.12 -14.65
C SER A 30 -9.33 -0.72 -16.05
N ASN A 31 -9.86 -1.94 -16.11
CA ASN A 31 -10.08 -2.69 -17.32
C ASN A 31 -11.46 -3.40 -17.24
N PRO A 32 -12.34 -3.26 -18.24
CA PRO A 32 -13.64 -3.93 -18.25
C PRO A 32 -13.58 -5.45 -18.20
N GLY A 33 -12.37 -6.03 -18.41
CA GLY A 33 -12.15 -7.48 -18.45
C GLY A 33 -12.41 -8.08 -19.84
N VAL A 34 -11.35 -8.69 -20.38
CA VAL A 34 -11.46 -9.40 -21.68
C VAL A 34 -11.33 -10.89 -21.41
N PHE A 35 -12.45 -11.59 -21.41
CA PHE A 35 -12.46 -13.03 -21.20
C PHE A 35 -12.06 -13.76 -22.48
N VAL A 36 -10.88 -14.36 -22.46
CA VAL A 36 -10.38 -15.22 -23.53
C VAL A 36 -10.90 -16.65 -23.31
N LYS A 37 -11.39 -17.29 -24.37
CA LYS A 37 -11.80 -18.69 -24.38
C LYS A 37 -10.78 -19.50 -25.18
N PRO A 38 -9.71 -20.01 -24.57
CA PRO A 38 -8.63 -20.69 -25.30
C PRO A 38 -9.08 -21.98 -25.97
N LEU A 39 -10.10 -22.63 -25.46
CA LEU A 39 -10.60 -23.93 -25.94
C LEU A 39 -11.88 -23.81 -26.80
N LYS A 40 -12.16 -22.62 -27.38
CA LYS A 40 -13.32 -22.36 -28.19
C LYS A 40 -13.40 -23.26 -29.45
N TRP A 41 -12.27 -23.79 -29.92
CA TRP A 41 -12.16 -24.67 -31.08
C TRP A 41 -12.66 -26.11 -30.84
N LEU A 42 -12.83 -26.51 -29.55
CA LEU A 42 -13.36 -27.82 -29.20
C LEU A 42 -14.81 -27.98 -29.70
N PRO A 43 -15.21 -29.16 -30.22
CA PRO A 43 -16.55 -29.42 -30.64
C PRO A 43 -17.52 -29.24 -29.46
N LYS A 44 -18.67 -28.60 -29.74
CA LYS A 44 -19.71 -28.32 -28.72
C LYS A 44 -20.50 -29.57 -28.37
N ASN A 45 -19.83 -30.62 -27.98
CA ASN A 45 -20.47 -31.84 -27.51
C ASN A 45 -20.91 -31.69 -26.04
N LYS A 46 -21.96 -32.35 -25.63
CA LYS A 46 -22.54 -32.29 -24.27
C LYS A 46 -21.52 -32.51 -23.18
N TYR A 47 -20.54 -33.41 -23.41
CA TYR A 47 -19.47 -33.74 -22.45
C TYR A 47 -18.26 -32.80 -22.52
N LEU A 48 -18.05 -32.12 -23.64
CA LEU A 48 -16.94 -31.19 -23.83
C LEU A 48 -17.32 -29.73 -23.60
N LYS A 49 -18.61 -29.45 -23.35
CA LYS A 49 -19.13 -28.11 -23.13
C LYS A 49 -18.44 -27.40 -21.97
N PHE A 50 -18.14 -28.13 -20.90
CA PHE A 50 -17.40 -27.60 -19.75
C PHE A 50 -16.04 -27.01 -20.16
N PHE A 51 -15.27 -27.72 -20.98
CA PHE A 51 -13.95 -27.28 -21.44
C PHE A 51 -14.07 -26.16 -22.50
N SER A 52 -15.04 -26.23 -23.39
CA SER A 52 -15.23 -25.21 -24.43
C SER A 52 -15.72 -23.86 -23.87
N GLU A 53 -16.38 -23.87 -22.71
CA GLU A 53 -16.84 -22.67 -22.00
C GLU A 53 -15.80 -22.13 -21.02
N PHE A 54 -14.67 -22.83 -20.83
CA PHE A 54 -13.58 -22.34 -20.01
C PHE A 54 -13.14 -20.96 -20.50
N ASN A 55 -13.10 -20.01 -19.60
CA ASN A 55 -12.76 -18.63 -19.90
C ASN A 55 -11.77 -18.11 -18.85
N PHE A 56 -10.92 -17.20 -19.27
CA PHE A 56 -9.85 -16.66 -18.48
C PHE A 56 -9.64 -15.18 -18.84
N ASN A 57 -9.48 -14.35 -17.82
CA ASN A 57 -9.13 -12.94 -18.00
C ASN A 57 -7.67 -12.74 -17.59
N PRO A 58 -6.77 -12.43 -18.53
CA PRO A 58 -5.33 -12.32 -18.24
C PRO A 58 -4.94 -11.08 -17.41
N LEU A 59 -5.80 -10.06 -17.37
CA LEU A 59 -5.51 -8.78 -16.72
C LEU A 59 -6.51 -8.50 -15.59
N PRO A 60 -6.06 -7.87 -14.49
CA PRO A 60 -6.98 -7.47 -13.43
C PRO A 60 -8.02 -6.45 -13.93
N ASN A 61 -9.20 -6.48 -13.31
CA ASN A 61 -10.27 -5.54 -13.62
C ASN A 61 -9.99 -4.17 -13.01
N ASN A 62 -9.48 -4.16 -11.81
CA ASN A 62 -9.12 -2.93 -11.12
C ASN A 62 -7.87 -3.16 -10.27
N PHE A 63 -6.95 -2.23 -10.35
CA PHE A 63 -5.80 -2.14 -9.45
C PHE A 63 -5.60 -0.70 -9.05
N THR A 64 -5.60 -0.43 -7.75
CA THR A 64 -5.27 0.88 -7.20
C THR A 64 -4.13 0.77 -6.22
N PHE A 65 -3.21 1.69 -6.33
CA PHE A 65 -2.10 1.88 -5.41
C PHE A 65 -2.09 3.33 -4.96
N SER A 66 -2.15 3.55 -3.65
CA SER A 66 -2.05 4.87 -3.05
C SER A 66 -0.92 4.87 -2.03
N THR A 67 -0.08 5.88 -2.07
CA THR A 67 1.01 6.03 -1.10
C THR A 67 1.12 7.47 -0.62
N ILE A 68 1.34 7.62 0.70
CA ILE A 68 1.51 8.90 1.36
C ILE A 68 2.74 8.82 2.24
N MET A 69 3.63 9.77 2.08
CA MET A 69 4.77 10.00 2.94
C MET A 69 4.57 11.27 3.74
N ASP A 70 4.65 11.18 5.06
CA ASP A 70 4.61 12.30 5.98
C ASP A 70 5.89 12.34 6.81
N ARG A 71 6.64 13.42 6.65
CA ARG A 71 7.86 13.67 7.43
C ARG A 71 7.71 14.95 8.20
N GLU A 72 7.87 14.86 9.52
CA GLU A 72 7.95 15.98 10.42
C GLU A 72 9.34 16.03 11.09
N PHE A 73 9.92 17.18 11.09
CA PHE A 73 11.18 17.49 11.75
C PHE A 73 10.97 18.69 12.65
N ALA A 74 10.95 18.46 13.98
CA ALA A 74 10.82 19.48 14.97
C ALA A 74 12.15 19.65 15.73
N VAL A 75 12.55 20.89 15.93
CA VAL A 75 13.72 21.29 16.73
C VAL A 75 13.24 22.28 17.77
N THR A 76 13.47 21.96 19.03
CA THR A 76 13.18 22.85 20.16
C THR A 76 14.49 23.22 20.88
N GLU A 77 14.81 24.50 20.93
CA GLU A 77 15.91 25.07 21.65
C GLU A 77 15.41 25.83 22.88
N TYR A 78 15.94 25.47 24.05
CA TYR A 78 15.56 26.11 25.32
C TYR A 78 16.55 27.22 25.72
N ARG A 79 16.05 28.18 26.52
CA ARG A 79 16.83 29.35 27.05
C ARG A 79 17.42 29.06 28.42
N PHE A 80 18.11 27.94 28.61
CA PHE A 80 18.76 27.63 29.86
C PHE A 80 20.24 28.05 29.80
N ASP A 81 20.68 28.97 30.69
CA ASP A 81 22.06 29.45 30.68
C ASP A 81 23.01 28.49 31.41
N ASP A 82 22.51 27.69 32.37
CA ASP A 82 23.30 26.83 33.27
C ASP A 82 23.46 25.38 32.74
N ILE A 83 23.01 25.06 31.53
CA ILE A 83 23.08 23.71 30.96
C ILE A 83 23.96 23.73 29.72
N ASP A 84 24.77 22.65 29.54
CA ASP A 84 25.59 22.44 28.35
C ASP A 84 24.76 22.56 27.06
N ASP A 85 25.30 23.20 26.05
CA ASP A 85 24.62 23.47 24.78
C ASP A 85 24.10 22.22 24.09
N GLN A 86 24.73 21.07 24.30
CA GLN A 86 24.27 19.78 23.74
C GLN A 86 22.90 19.33 24.29
N TYR A 87 22.50 19.77 25.51
CA TYR A 87 21.23 19.43 26.13
C TYR A 87 20.16 20.51 25.96
N LYS A 88 20.49 21.63 25.34
CA LYS A 88 19.53 22.71 25.07
C LYS A 88 18.68 22.45 23.85
N THR A 89 19.14 21.56 22.95
CA THR A 89 18.46 21.30 21.66
C THR A 89 17.87 19.90 21.62
N PHE A 90 16.57 19.83 21.45
CA PHE A 90 15.82 18.58 21.30
C PHE A 90 15.33 18.43 19.89
N PHE A 91 15.43 17.19 19.37
CA PHE A 91 14.98 16.82 18.05
C PHE A 91 13.81 15.84 18.15
N ASN A 92 12.70 16.16 17.54
CA ASN A 92 11.61 15.22 17.33
C ASN A 92 11.46 14.98 15.83
N LYS A 93 11.59 13.71 15.43
CA LYS A 93 11.56 13.28 14.03
C LYS A 93 10.51 12.21 13.86
N HIS A 94 9.68 12.41 12.87
CA HIS A 94 8.62 11.50 12.56
C HIS A 94 8.54 11.38 11.03
N TRP A 95 8.76 10.19 10.51
CA TRP A 95 8.64 9.95 9.08
C TRP A 95 7.87 8.66 8.85
N LEU A 96 6.63 8.80 8.43
CA LEU A 96 5.72 7.71 8.11
C LEU A 96 5.61 7.54 6.60
N TRP A 97 5.49 6.28 6.21
CA TRP A 97 5.20 5.88 4.84
C TRP A 97 4.03 4.92 4.81
N ASN A 98 2.85 5.45 4.44
CA ASN A 98 1.62 4.69 4.29
C ASN A 98 1.47 4.24 2.85
N ARG A 99 1.11 2.97 2.64
CA ARG A 99 0.88 2.35 1.33
C ARG A 99 -0.39 1.53 1.37
N ASN A 100 -1.27 1.74 0.39
CA ASN A 100 -2.53 1.04 0.26
C ASN A 100 -2.58 0.37 -1.12
N TYR A 101 -2.99 -0.88 -1.15
CA TYR A 101 -3.12 -1.69 -2.35
C TYR A 101 -4.54 -2.23 -2.42
N ASN A 102 -5.17 -2.12 -3.57
CA ASN A 102 -6.46 -2.73 -3.84
C ASN A 102 -6.42 -3.37 -5.22
N LEU A 103 -6.74 -4.66 -5.28
CA LEU A 103 -6.79 -5.44 -6.50
C LEU A 103 -8.13 -6.16 -6.58
N SER A 104 -8.84 -5.94 -7.69
CA SER A 104 -10.05 -6.70 -8.02
C SER A 104 -9.84 -7.39 -9.36
N TRP A 105 -9.93 -8.71 -9.35
CA TRP A 105 -9.65 -9.53 -10.52
C TRP A 105 -10.68 -10.63 -10.71
N SER A 106 -11.44 -10.53 -11.79
CA SER A 106 -12.28 -11.62 -12.26
C SER A 106 -11.43 -12.53 -13.15
N LEU A 107 -10.70 -13.47 -12.54
CA LEU A 107 -9.84 -14.44 -13.24
C LEU A 107 -10.62 -15.25 -14.27
N ALA A 108 -11.85 -15.63 -13.94
CA ALA A 108 -12.81 -16.24 -14.82
C ALA A 108 -14.20 -15.65 -14.52
N LYS A 109 -15.19 -15.91 -15.37
CA LYS A 109 -16.59 -15.50 -15.09
C LYS A 109 -17.11 -16.09 -13.78
N SER A 110 -16.62 -17.27 -13.40
CA SER A 110 -16.97 -17.99 -12.19
C SER A 110 -16.01 -17.76 -11.02
N LEU A 111 -14.86 -17.11 -11.22
CA LEU A 111 -13.82 -16.93 -10.20
C LEU A 111 -13.44 -15.45 -10.08
N LYS A 112 -13.73 -14.88 -8.92
CA LYS A 112 -13.40 -13.50 -8.56
C LYS A 112 -12.48 -13.47 -7.36
N LEU A 113 -11.46 -12.63 -7.44
CA LEU A 113 -10.49 -12.38 -6.39
C LEU A 113 -10.49 -10.89 -6.06
N ASN A 114 -10.61 -10.56 -4.78
CA ASN A 114 -10.41 -9.21 -4.26
C ASN A 114 -9.33 -9.26 -3.18
N TYR A 115 -8.31 -8.47 -3.38
CA TYR A 115 -7.21 -8.32 -2.43
C TYR A 115 -7.09 -6.87 -2.01
N PHE A 116 -7.01 -6.65 -0.71
CA PHE A 116 -6.77 -5.34 -0.10
C PHE A 116 -5.62 -5.47 0.88
N ALA A 117 -4.69 -4.52 0.86
CA ALA A 117 -3.62 -4.46 1.83
C ALA A 117 -3.30 -3.01 2.20
N THR A 118 -3.01 -2.79 3.47
CA THR A 118 -2.49 -1.55 4.02
C THR A 118 -1.19 -1.80 4.73
N ASN A 119 -0.20 -0.97 4.47
CA ASN A 119 1.10 -1.03 5.12
C ASN A 119 1.48 0.35 5.64
N MET A 120 1.80 0.44 6.92
CA MET A 120 2.38 1.61 7.55
C MET A 120 3.81 1.28 7.98
N ALA A 121 4.77 1.98 7.39
CA ALA A 121 6.19 1.86 7.74
C ALA A 121 6.73 3.17 8.31
N VAL A 122 7.77 3.08 9.11
CA VAL A 122 8.54 4.20 9.65
C VAL A 122 9.89 4.24 8.94
N ILE A 123 10.30 5.39 8.48
CA ILE A 123 11.66 5.64 8.03
C ILE A 123 12.45 6.18 9.22
N ASP A 124 13.31 5.36 9.76
CA ASP A 124 14.14 5.75 10.90
C ASP A 124 15.22 6.74 10.44
N GLU A 125 15.31 7.88 11.12
CA GLU A 125 16.28 8.94 10.85
C GLU A 125 17.32 9.02 12.00
N PRO A 126 18.61 9.20 11.69
CA PRO A 126 19.63 9.45 12.70
C PRO A 126 19.36 10.72 13.50
N GLU A 127 19.84 10.77 14.74
CA GLU A 127 19.68 11.93 15.62
C GLU A 127 20.39 13.20 15.10
N GLY A 128 19.92 14.38 15.55
CA GLY A 128 20.49 15.67 15.22
C GLY A 128 20.20 16.13 13.78
N PHE A 129 20.94 17.13 13.33
CA PHE A 129 20.84 17.67 11.96
C PHE A 129 21.46 16.70 10.95
N ILE A 130 20.81 16.57 9.80
CA ILE A 130 21.19 15.65 8.72
C ILE A 130 21.99 16.38 7.62
N LYS A 131 21.70 17.68 7.43
CA LYS A 131 22.03 18.45 6.23
C LYS A 131 23.51 18.42 5.79
N ASN A 132 24.46 18.18 6.71
CA ASN A 132 25.89 18.25 6.43
C ASN A 132 26.63 16.93 6.76
N ASP A 133 25.92 15.83 6.96
CA ASP A 133 26.52 14.54 7.31
C ASP A 133 26.22 13.49 6.25
N PRO A 134 27.21 13.13 5.38
CA PRO A 134 27.03 12.12 4.33
C PRO A 134 26.65 10.75 4.89
N ASN A 135 27.14 10.38 6.08
CA ASN A 135 26.83 9.08 6.70
C ASN A 135 25.35 9.00 7.09
N LYS A 136 24.82 10.07 7.69
CA LYS A 136 23.40 10.16 8.05
C LYS A 136 22.50 10.11 6.81
N LEU A 137 22.90 10.76 5.74
CA LEU A 137 22.19 10.70 4.45
C LEU A 137 22.18 9.28 3.87
N GLN A 138 23.29 8.55 4.01
CA GLN A 138 23.38 7.18 3.52
C GLN A 138 22.43 6.25 4.31
N VAL A 139 22.39 6.36 5.64
CA VAL A 139 21.45 5.59 6.48
C VAL A 139 20.00 5.82 6.05
N ILE A 140 19.62 7.06 5.79
CA ILE A 140 18.26 7.39 5.32
C ILE A 140 17.99 6.76 3.95
N LYS A 141 18.93 6.83 3.02
CA LYS A 141 18.78 6.21 1.69
C LYS A 141 18.59 4.69 1.79
N ASP A 142 19.33 4.05 2.69
CA ASP A 142 19.24 2.60 2.87
C ASP A 142 17.90 2.23 3.52
N ASN A 143 17.42 3.00 4.50
CA ASN A 143 16.10 2.82 5.09
C ASN A 143 14.97 3.04 4.05
N LEU A 144 15.12 3.99 3.14
CA LEU A 144 14.17 4.18 2.04
C LEU A 144 14.21 3.02 1.04
N ARG A 145 15.39 2.48 0.71
CA ARG A 145 15.54 1.33 -0.19
C ARG A 145 14.92 0.06 0.36
N THR A 146 14.98 -0.12 1.68
CA THR A 146 14.32 -1.25 2.36
C THR A 146 12.83 -1.01 2.62
N LEU A 147 12.25 0.08 2.07
CA LEU A 147 10.86 0.50 2.24
C LEU A 147 10.46 0.82 3.68
N GLY A 148 11.45 1.13 4.52
CA GLY A 148 11.26 1.44 5.93
C GLY A 148 10.98 0.20 6.80
N ARG A 149 10.92 0.44 8.10
CA ARG A 149 10.56 -0.58 9.09
C ARG A 149 9.04 -0.65 9.23
N ASN A 150 8.46 -1.81 8.87
CA ASN A 150 7.02 -2.02 8.98
C ASN A 150 6.56 -1.87 10.44
N LYS A 151 5.58 -1.01 10.66
CA LYS A 151 4.93 -0.79 11.95
C LYS A 151 3.59 -1.50 12.03
N ASN A 152 2.83 -1.46 10.95
CA ASN A 152 1.54 -2.13 10.85
C ASN A 152 1.34 -2.62 9.41
N PHE A 153 0.88 -3.87 9.28
CA PHE A 153 0.52 -4.47 8.02
C PHE A 153 -0.77 -5.26 8.18
N ASN A 154 -1.79 -4.85 7.42
CA ASN A 154 -3.07 -5.54 7.37
C ASN A 154 -3.33 -5.93 5.93
N GLN A 155 -3.83 -7.14 5.74
CA GLN A 155 -4.26 -7.62 4.43
C GLN A 155 -5.57 -8.39 4.55
N SER A 156 -6.36 -8.38 3.49
CA SER A 156 -7.50 -9.22 3.33
C SER A 156 -7.57 -9.77 1.92
N LEU A 157 -7.90 -11.04 1.80
CA LEU A 157 -8.07 -11.74 0.55
C LEU A 157 -9.45 -12.38 0.53
N ASN A 158 -10.28 -12.00 -0.45
CA ASN A 158 -11.58 -12.62 -0.68
C ASN A 158 -11.59 -13.30 -2.04
N VAL A 159 -11.89 -14.58 -2.05
CA VAL A 159 -12.02 -15.40 -3.26
C VAL A 159 -13.44 -15.96 -3.32
N ASN A 160 -14.12 -15.65 -4.41
CA ASN A 160 -15.47 -16.17 -4.68
C ASN A 160 -15.44 -17.05 -5.93
N TYR A 161 -15.87 -18.27 -5.79
CA TYR A 161 -15.92 -19.22 -6.88
C TYR A 161 -17.32 -19.84 -7.02
N SER A 162 -17.96 -19.56 -8.14
CA SER A 162 -19.23 -20.19 -8.52
C SER A 162 -18.96 -21.45 -9.34
N LEU A 163 -19.31 -22.58 -8.79
CA LEU A 163 -19.10 -23.87 -9.44
C LEU A 163 -19.94 -23.97 -10.73
N PRO A 164 -19.29 -24.26 -11.89
CA PRO A 164 -19.96 -24.22 -13.18
C PRO A 164 -20.76 -25.50 -13.48
N PHE A 165 -21.57 -25.98 -12.53
CA PHE A 165 -22.39 -27.19 -12.68
C PHE A 165 -23.35 -27.12 -13.87
N LYS A 166 -23.77 -25.92 -14.28
CA LYS A 166 -24.62 -25.70 -15.48
C LYS A 166 -24.02 -26.24 -16.78
N HIS A 167 -22.72 -26.53 -16.80
CA HIS A 167 -22.02 -27.07 -17.96
C HIS A 167 -21.80 -28.59 -17.86
N ILE A 168 -22.18 -29.20 -16.74
CA ILE A 168 -22.02 -30.64 -16.47
C ILE A 168 -23.39 -31.32 -16.71
N PRO A 169 -23.51 -32.29 -17.61
CA PRO A 169 -24.72 -33.05 -17.77
C PRO A 169 -25.13 -33.70 -16.45
N PHE A 170 -26.42 -33.66 -16.14
CA PHE A 170 -27.06 -34.17 -14.92
C PHE A 170 -26.89 -33.30 -13.66
N LEU A 171 -26.06 -32.25 -13.68
CA LEU A 171 -25.84 -31.32 -12.54
C LEU A 171 -26.28 -29.87 -12.85
N ASP A 172 -26.92 -29.64 -13.99
CA ASP A 172 -27.35 -28.33 -14.48
C ASP A 172 -28.43 -27.65 -13.62
N TRP A 173 -29.10 -28.42 -12.78
CA TRP A 173 -30.09 -27.98 -11.80
C TRP A 173 -29.46 -27.57 -10.44
N ILE A 174 -28.15 -27.86 -10.24
CA ILE A 174 -27.42 -27.51 -9.01
C ILE A 174 -26.66 -26.20 -9.21
N SER A 175 -26.74 -25.31 -8.23
CA SER A 175 -25.84 -24.18 -8.09
C SER A 175 -25.10 -24.25 -6.74
N ALA A 176 -23.79 -24.05 -6.76
CA ALA A 176 -23.00 -23.96 -5.55
C ALA A 176 -21.94 -22.87 -5.68
N ASP A 177 -21.81 -22.07 -4.66
CA ASP A 177 -20.82 -21.00 -4.55
C ASP A 177 -19.92 -21.28 -3.35
N ILE A 178 -18.63 -21.08 -3.54
CA ILE A 178 -17.62 -21.18 -2.50
C ILE A 178 -17.03 -19.79 -2.30
N SER A 179 -17.02 -19.32 -1.06
CA SER A 179 -16.35 -18.09 -0.67
C SER A 179 -15.28 -18.39 0.37
N TYR A 180 -14.13 -17.78 0.20
CA TYR A 180 -13.02 -17.80 1.15
C TYR A 180 -12.61 -16.37 1.46
N SER A 181 -12.42 -16.07 2.76
CA SER A 181 -11.88 -14.80 3.22
C SER A 181 -10.79 -15.05 4.27
N ALA A 182 -9.67 -14.34 4.14
CA ALA A 182 -8.54 -14.37 5.06
C ALA A 182 -8.03 -12.94 5.32
#